data_0845eae386185e36cdedbdc5ee033c88
#
_entry.id   0845eae386185e36cdedbdc5ee033c88
#
_cell.length_a   1.000
_cell.length_b   1.000
_cell.length_c   1.000
_cell.angle_alpha   90.00
_cell.angle_beta   90.00
_cell.angle_gamma   90.00
#
_symmetry.space_group_name_H-M   'P 1'
#
loop_
_entity.id
_entity.type
_entity.pdbx_description
1 polymer ?
#
loop_
_entity_poly.entity_id
_entity_poly.type
_entity_poly.pdbx_seq_one_letter_code
_entity_poly.pdbx_strand_id
1 'polypeptide(L)'
;IHEQQVLLCRRAIEPRHGYWTLPAGFMENGETTEQAALRETYEEAYASPELGPLFSVCNLPRGNQVHLFYLAQMTLAEYGSGPESLEVELYDEHDIPWDDIAFGTVTQTLKRFFEDRKKGVNQLHHIDF
;
A
#
# COMPACT_ATOMS: atom_id res chain seq x y z
N ILE A 1 -5.59 4.14 -4.98
CA ILE A 1 -5.69 5.56 -5.34
C ILE A 1 -7.13 5.87 -5.71
N HIS A 2 -7.67 6.92 -5.15
CA HIS A 2 -8.95 7.47 -5.56
C HIS A 2 -8.75 8.96 -5.86
N GLU A 3 -9.01 9.36 -7.12
CA GLU A 3 -8.68 10.71 -7.59
C GLU A 3 -7.20 11.01 -7.33
N GLN A 4 -6.87 12.01 -6.50
CA GLN A 4 -5.49 12.37 -6.17
C GLN A 4 -5.03 11.82 -4.81
N GLN A 5 -5.91 11.07 -4.13
CA GLN A 5 -5.67 10.59 -2.76
C GLN A 5 -5.24 9.14 -2.72
N VAL A 6 -4.48 8.78 -1.70
CA VAL A 6 -4.01 7.42 -1.43
C VAL A 6 -4.73 6.87 -0.21
N LEU A 7 -5.20 5.62 -0.32
CA LEU A 7 -5.85 4.92 0.78
C LEU A 7 -4.81 4.32 1.70
N LEU A 8 -4.88 4.67 2.99
CA LEU A 8 -4.02 4.10 4.03
C LEU A 8 -4.87 3.43 5.11
N CYS A 9 -4.29 2.40 5.72
CA CYS A 9 -4.88 1.65 6.84
C CYS A 9 -4.05 1.87 8.09
N ARG A 10 -4.69 2.08 9.24
CA ARG A 10 -4.03 2.15 10.54
C ARG A 10 -4.05 0.77 11.19
N ARG A 11 -2.89 0.24 11.50
CA ARG A 11 -2.73 -1.14 11.96
C ARG A 11 -3.35 -1.37 13.33
N ALA A 12 -4.14 -2.44 13.47
CA ALA A 12 -4.73 -2.91 14.73
C ALA A 12 -3.95 -4.08 15.35
N ILE A 13 -2.84 -4.51 14.71
CA ILE A 13 -2.04 -5.66 15.14
C ILE A 13 -0.55 -5.30 15.20
N GLU A 14 0.21 -6.07 15.99
CA GLU A 14 1.67 -5.99 16.01
C GLU A 14 2.27 -6.73 14.79
N PRO A 15 3.43 -6.34 14.27
CA PRO A 15 4.23 -5.19 14.74
C PRO A 15 3.63 -3.85 14.28
N ARG A 16 4.06 -2.77 14.92
CA ARG A 16 3.69 -1.39 14.57
C ARG A 16 2.21 -1.09 14.72
N HIS A 17 1.57 -1.62 15.77
CA HIS A 17 0.19 -1.30 16.13
C HIS A 17 -0.01 0.22 16.22
N GLY A 18 -1.08 0.73 15.61
CA GLY A 18 -1.41 2.16 15.62
C GLY A 18 -0.71 2.98 14.53
N TYR A 19 0.22 2.40 13.79
CA TYR A 19 0.89 3.07 12.66
C TYR A 19 0.14 2.82 11.35
N TRP A 20 0.37 3.68 10.39
CA TRP A 20 -0.30 3.64 9.09
C TRP A 20 0.51 2.88 8.04
N THR A 21 -0.19 2.22 7.13
CA THR A 21 0.42 1.45 6.05
C THR A 21 -0.50 1.41 4.84
N LEU A 22 0.06 0.99 3.72
CA LEU A 22 -0.75 0.53 2.58
C LEU A 22 -1.30 -0.86 2.89
N PRO A 23 -2.49 -1.23 2.36
CA PRO A 23 -2.97 -2.61 2.50
C PRO A 23 -1.93 -3.60 2.01
N ALA A 24 -1.60 -4.59 2.84
CA ALA A 24 -0.57 -5.56 2.52
C ALA A 24 -0.67 -6.80 3.40
N GLY A 25 -0.12 -7.91 2.92
CA GLY A 25 -0.01 -9.14 3.67
C GLY A 25 0.79 -10.18 2.90
N PHE A 26 0.91 -11.35 3.50
CA PHE A 26 1.60 -12.47 2.87
C PHE A 26 0.70 -13.17 1.87
N MET A 27 1.31 -13.64 0.78
CA MET A 27 0.60 -14.49 -0.18
C MET A 27 0.19 -15.81 0.49
N GLU A 28 -0.98 -16.28 0.11
CA GLU A 28 -1.42 -17.63 0.45
C GLU A 28 -1.01 -18.62 -0.65
N ASN A 29 -0.96 -19.90 -0.30
CA ASN A 29 -0.67 -20.93 -1.28
C ASN A 29 -1.69 -20.91 -2.42
N GLY A 30 -1.20 -20.96 -3.64
CA GLY A 30 -2.04 -21.00 -4.84
C GLY A 30 -2.49 -19.64 -5.36
N GLU A 31 -2.11 -18.54 -4.68
CA GLU A 31 -2.40 -17.19 -5.15
C GLU A 31 -1.30 -16.68 -6.06
N THR A 32 -1.69 -15.85 -7.05
CA THR A 32 -0.75 -14.95 -7.72
C THR A 32 -0.51 -13.73 -6.84
N THR A 33 0.55 -12.96 -7.14
CA THR A 33 0.82 -11.70 -6.41
C THR A 33 -0.33 -10.71 -6.55
N GLU A 34 -0.95 -10.65 -7.74
CA GLU A 34 -2.10 -9.78 -8.01
C GLU A 34 -3.32 -10.20 -7.19
N GLN A 35 -3.60 -11.50 -7.10
CA GLN A 35 -4.70 -12.02 -6.30
C GLN A 35 -4.50 -11.70 -4.82
N ALA A 36 -3.27 -11.87 -4.31
CA ALA A 36 -2.93 -11.54 -2.93
C ALA A 36 -3.13 -10.06 -2.63
N ALA A 37 -2.68 -9.18 -3.54
CA ALA A 37 -2.85 -7.74 -3.37
C ALA A 37 -4.32 -7.33 -3.26
N LEU A 38 -5.16 -7.87 -4.13
CA LEU A 38 -6.60 -7.58 -4.13
C LEU A 38 -7.29 -8.15 -2.88
N ARG A 39 -6.95 -9.38 -2.49
CA ARG A 39 -7.52 -10.00 -1.29
C ARG A 39 -7.18 -9.22 -0.02
N GLU A 40 -5.91 -8.87 0.17
CA GLU A 40 -5.47 -8.12 1.35
C GLU A 40 -6.11 -6.73 1.38
N THR A 41 -6.25 -6.08 0.24
CA THR A 41 -6.91 -4.76 0.17
C THR A 41 -8.37 -4.87 0.61
N TYR A 42 -9.07 -5.90 0.18
CA TYR A 42 -10.46 -6.11 0.62
C TYR A 42 -10.55 -6.45 2.10
N GLU A 43 -9.69 -7.34 2.59
CA GLU A 43 -9.69 -7.75 4.00
C GLU A 43 -9.38 -6.60 4.95
N GLU A 44 -8.43 -5.74 4.59
CA GLU A 44 -7.97 -4.65 5.47
C GLU A 44 -8.77 -3.36 5.32
N ALA A 45 -9.29 -3.08 4.13
CA ALA A 45 -9.90 -1.79 3.82
C ALA A 45 -11.30 -1.88 3.21
N TYR A 46 -11.84 -3.07 3.02
CA TYR A 46 -13.12 -3.29 2.33
C TYR A 46 -13.21 -2.56 0.99
N ALA A 47 -12.08 -2.42 0.31
CA ALA A 47 -11.99 -1.78 -0.99
C ALA A 47 -11.73 -2.81 -2.08
N SER A 48 -12.33 -2.59 -3.25
CA SER A 48 -12.19 -3.46 -4.42
C SER A 48 -11.74 -2.64 -5.62
N PRO A 49 -10.45 -2.24 -5.66
CA PRO A 49 -9.92 -1.41 -6.74
C PRO A 49 -9.67 -2.21 -8.00
N GLU A 50 -9.53 -1.51 -9.12
CA GLU A 50 -8.96 -2.06 -10.34
C GLU A 50 -7.44 -2.09 -10.21
N LEU A 51 -6.84 -3.27 -10.39
CA LEU A 51 -5.40 -3.44 -10.27
C LEU A 51 -4.71 -2.95 -11.54
N GLY A 52 -3.67 -2.16 -11.36
CA GLY A 52 -2.81 -1.67 -12.42
C GLY A 52 -1.45 -2.39 -12.42
N PRO A 53 -0.41 -1.74 -12.96
CA PRO A 53 0.90 -2.36 -13.08
C PRO A 53 1.63 -2.47 -11.74
N LEU A 54 2.61 -3.37 -11.68
CA LEU A 54 3.58 -3.41 -10.60
C LEU A 54 4.34 -2.10 -10.55
N PHE A 55 4.42 -1.49 -9.38
CA PHE A 55 5.03 -0.19 -9.21
C PHE A 55 6.41 -0.26 -8.54
N SER A 56 6.55 -1.05 -7.47
CA SER A 56 7.84 -1.17 -6.80
C SER A 56 8.11 -2.60 -6.34
N VAL A 57 9.39 -2.96 -6.38
CA VAL A 57 9.95 -4.19 -5.82
C VAL A 57 10.95 -3.76 -4.75
N CYS A 58 10.62 -4.05 -3.50
CA CYS A 58 11.48 -3.69 -2.36
C CYS A 58 12.17 -4.95 -1.85
N ASN A 59 13.49 -4.97 -1.93
CA ASN A 59 14.29 -6.09 -1.47
C ASN A 59 14.75 -5.86 -0.03
N LEU A 60 14.39 -6.77 0.87
CA LEU A 60 14.76 -6.72 2.28
C LEU A 60 15.60 -7.96 2.65
N PRO A 61 16.89 -7.97 2.29
CA PRO A 61 17.72 -9.16 2.52
C PRO A 61 17.85 -9.55 4.00
N ARG A 62 17.86 -8.58 4.92
CA ARG A 62 17.93 -8.85 6.35
C ARG A 62 16.68 -9.56 6.88
N GLY A 63 15.52 -9.32 6.30
CA GLY A 63 14.27 -9.97 6.67
C GLY A 63 13.91 -11.15 5.79
N ASN A 64 14.73 -11.47 4.79
CA ASN A 64 14.45 -12.50 3.80
C ASN A 64 13.09 -12.30 3.13
N GLN A 65 12.77 -11.06 2.79
CA GLN A 65 11.48 -10.68 2.19
C GLN A 65 11.67 -9.83 0.95
N VAL A 66 10.68 -9.92 0.08
CA VAL A 66 10.50 -9.02 -1.05
C VAL A 66 9.08 -8.46 -0.93
N HIS A 67 8.96 -7.14 -0.92
CA HIS A 67 7.65 -6.47 -0.93
C HIS A 67 7.35 -6.00 -2.35
N LEU A 68 6.20 -6.41 -2.87
CA LEU A 68 5.71 -5.98 -4.18
C LEU A 68 4.54 -5.02 -3.99
N PHE A 69 4.62 -3.85 -4.61
CA PHE A 69 3.56 -2.85 -4.57
C PHE A 69 2.98 -2.65 -5.97
N TYR A 70 1.67 -2.78 -6.07
CA TYR A 70 0.93 -2.53 -7.29
C TYR A 70 0.24 -1.18 -7.24
N LEU A 71 0.14 -0.51 -8.38
CA LEU A 71 -0.80 0.60 -8.52
C LEU A 71 -2.20 0.02 -8.65
N ALA A 72 -3.15 0.63 -7.95
CA ALA A 72 -4.54 0.23 -8.03
C ALA A 72 -5.42 1.46 -7.98
N GLN A 73 -6.48 1.47 -8.79
CA GLN A 73 -7.37 2.60 -8.92
C GLN A 73 -8.74 2.26 -8.35
N MET A 74 -9.19 3.05 -7.36
CA MET A 74 -10.54 2.97 -6.83
C MET A 74 -11.44 3.87 -7.66
N THR A 75 -12.43 3.28 -8.33
CA THR A 75 -13.43 4.05 -9.10
C THR A 75 -14.48 4.66 -8.19
N LEU A 76 -14.77 3.98 -7.06
CA LEU A 76 -15.71 4.45 -6.04
C LEU A 76 -14.97 4.61 -4.73
N ALA A 77 -15.31 5.66 -3.97
CA ALA A 77 -14.74 5.89 -2.64
C ALA A 77 -15.44 5.02 -1.59
N GLU A 78 -15.52 3.72 -1.84
CA GLU A 78 -16.12 2.75 -0.92
C GLU A 78 -15.02 1.99 -0.20
N TYR A 79 -14.92 2.20 1.11
CA TYR A 79 -13.93 1.54 1.95
C TYR A 79 -14.40 1.52 3.41
N GLY A 80 -13.72 0.76 4.23
CA GLY A 80 -13.98 0.67 5.66
C GLY A 80 -12.91 -0.13 6.37
N SER A 81 -12.93 -0.15 7.69
CA SER A 81 -11.93 -0.86 8.48
C SER A 81 -12.26 -2.35 8.59
N GLY A 82 -11.37 -3.19 8.07
CA GLY A 82 -11.40 -4.62 8.33
C GLY A 82 -10.99 -4.92 9.78
N PRO A 83 -11.06 -6.20 10.22
CA PRO A 83 -10.77 -6.57 11.62
C PRO A 83 -9.37 -6.23 12.11
N GLU A 84 -8.40 -6.14 11.19
CA GLU A 84 -7.00 -5.85 11.50
C GLU A 84 -6.62 -4.38 11.29
N SER A 85 -7.62 -3.51 11.04
CA SER A 85 -7.42 -2.08 10.84
C SER A 85 -8.23 -1.29 11.86
N LEU A 86 -7.58 -0.31 12.52
CA LEU A 86 -8.25 0.62 13.43
C LEU A 86 -9.04 1.67 12.66
N GLU A 87 -8.44 2.18 11.58
CA GLU A 87 -8.99 3.22 10.74
C GLU A 87 -8.54 2.99 9.30
N VAL A 88 -9.32 3.47 8.34
CA VAL A 88 -8.96 3.50 6.93
C VAL A 88 -9.37 4.87 6.39
N GLU A 89 -8.44 5.57 5.75
CA GLU A 89 -8.66 6.94 5.27
C GLU A 89 -7.97 7.19 3.93
N LEU A 90 -8.54 8.11 3.17
CA LEU A 90 -7.92 8.66 1.97
C LEU A 90 -7.14 9.93 2.34
N TYR A 91 -5.90 10.03 1.86
CA TYR A 91 -5.00 11.15 2.16
C TYR A 91 -4.47 11.79 0.90
N ASP A 92 -4.49 13.14 0.87
CA ASP A 92 -3.65 13.89 -0.06
C ASP A 92 -2.19 13.79 0.36
N GLU A 93 -1.27 14.03 -0.55
CA GLU A 93 0.16 13.91 -0.29
C GLU A 93 0.60 14.66 0.97
N HIS A 94 0.17 15.93 1.11
CA HIS A 94 0.59 16.77 2.23
C HIS A 94 -0.08 16.42 3.56
N ASP A 95 -1.12 15.60 3.55
CA ASP A 95 -1.83 15.17 4.76
C ASP A 95 -1.37 13.79 5.25
N ILE A 96 -0.52 13.11 4.51
CA ILE A 96 -0.01 11.79 4.89
C ILE A 96 0.76 11.90 6.22
N PRO A 97 0.44 11.02 7.18
CA PRO A 97 1.16 11.00 8.47
C PRO A 97 2.54 10.37 8.34
N TRP A 98 3.46 11.06 7.70
CA TRP A 98 4.78 10.54 7.33
C TRP A 98 5.57 9.98 8.51
N ASP A 99 5.45 10.61 9.69
CA ASP A 99 6.17 10.16 10.89
C ASP A 99 5.56 8.91 11.51
N ASP A 100 4.33 8.58 11.13
CA ASP A 100 3.58 7.45 11.67
C ASP A 100 3.34 6.34 10.64
N ILE A 101 4.15 6.29 9.59
CA ILE A 101 4.12 5.19 8.61
C ILE A 101 4.86 3.98 9.22
N ALA A 102 4.20 2.83 9.16
CA ALA A 102 4.68 1.62 9.85
C ALA A 102 5.99 1.06 9.31
N PHE A 103 6.19 1.11 7.97
CA PHE A 103 7.30 0.41 7.32
C PHE A 103 8.02 1.30 6.31
N GLY A 104 9.36 1.18 6.30
CA GLY A 104 10.20 1.94 5.37
C GLY A 104 9.89 1.66 3.90
N THR A 105 9.48 0.45 3.56
CA THR A 105 9.09 0.10 2.19
C THR A 105 7.87 0.90 1.73
N VAL A 106 6.92 1.13 2.62
CA VAL A 106 5.73 1.94 2.33
C VAL A 106 6.13 3.41 2.15
N THR A 107 6.93 3.95 3.05
CA THR A 107 7.41 5.34 2.96
C THR A 107 8.12 5.59 1.64
N GLN A 108 9.06 4.73 1.26
CA GLN A 108 9.84 4.90 0.04
C GLN A 108 8.97 4.74 -1.21
N THR A 109 8.05 3.78 -1.21
CA THR A 109 7.13 3.58 -2.32
C THR A 109 6.22 4.79 -2.52
N LEU A 110 5.65 5.33 -1.45
CA LEU A 110 4.81 6.53 -1.52
C LEU A 110 5.57 7.75 -2.02
N LYS A 111 6.78 7.96 -1.54
CA LYS A 111 7.63 9.09 -1.99
C LYS A 111 7.90 9.01 -3.49
N ARG A 112 8.25 7.83 -3.99
CA ARG A 112 8.49 7.64 -5.42
C ARG A 112 7.21 7.82 -6.24
N PHE A 113 6.08 7.37 -5.71
CA PHE A 113 4.79 7.53 -6.37
C PHE A 113 4.46 9.02 -6.58
N PHE A 114 4.57 9.84 -5.54
CA PHE A 114 4.27 11.25 -5.64
C PHE A 114 5.28 11.99 -6.53
N GLU A 115 6.56 11.61 -6.46
CA GLU A 115 7.60 12.19 -7.31
C GLU A 115 7.34 11.88 -8.79
N ASP A 116 7.03 10.62 -9.11
CA ASP A 116 6.71 10.21 -10.49
C ASP A 116 5.47 10.95 -11.01
N ARG A 117 4.46 11.10 -10.16
CA ARG A 117 3.24 11.82 -10.54
C ARG A 117 3.53 13.28 -10.89
N LYS A 118 4.38 13.96 -10.12
CA LYS A 118 4.79 15.34 -10.40
C LYS A 118 5.55 15.45 -11.72
N LYS A 119 6.37 14.46 -12.04
CA LYS A 119 7.16 14.43 -13.28
C LYS A 119 6.37 13.91 -14.47
N GLY A 120 5.20 13.31 -14.25
CA GLY A 120 4.40 12.71 -15.30
C GLY A 120 5.03 11.46 -15.90
N VAL A 121 5.82 10.71 -15.13
CA VAL A 121 6.49 9.49 -15.60
C VAL A 121 5.84 8.24 -15.00
N ASN A 122 5.90 7.13 -15.74
CA ASN A 122 5.48 5.81 -15.31
C ASN A 122 6.68 4.89 -15.40
N GLN A 123 7.12 4.35 -14.27
CA GLN A 123 8.27 3.46 -14.22
C GLN A 123 8.15 2.47 -13.07
N LEU A 124 8.79 1.32 -13.23
CA LEU A 124 8.93 0.34 -12.16
C LEU A 124 10.16 0.70 -11.32
N HIS A 125 10.01 0.70 -10.01
CA HIS A 125 11.09 1.00 -9.07
C HIS A 125 11.61 -0.28 -8.42
N HIS A 126 12.92 -0.43 -8.38
CA HIS A 126 13.61 -1.45 -7.59
C HIS A 126 14.33 -0.75 -6.44
N ILE A 127 14.00 -1.11 -5.21
CA ILE A 127 14.52 -0.46 -4.01
C ILE A 127 15.16 -1.52 -3.11
N ASP A 128 16.43 -1.33 -2.76
CA ASP A 128 17.14 -2.22 -1.86
C ASP A 128 17.28 -1.57 -0.49
N PHE A 129 17.02 -2.38 0.54
CA PHE A 129 17.08 -1.95 1.94
C PHE A 129 18.20 -2.61 2.71
#